data_bed7a45d80739868ad54b42a726288af
#
_entry.id   bed7a45d80739868ad54b42a726288af
#
_cell.length_a   1.000
_cell.length_b   1.000
_cell.length_c   1.000
_cell.angle_alpha   90.00
_cell.angle_beta   90.00
_cell.angle_gamma   90.00
#
_symmetry.space_group_name_H-M   'P 1'
#
loop_
_entity.id
_entity.type
_entity.pdbx_description
1 polymer ?
#
loop_
_entity_poly.entity_id
_entity_poly.type
_entity_poly.pdbx_seq_one_letter_code
_entity_poly.pdbx_strand_id
1 'polypeptide(L)'
;MANLYGQYVWLIDTIRSAGRITKAEIDRRWAKSSLNEKHEDTYPLRSFHRHKEAIREIFGLIIGCDLSGGYVYYISNFDDLASDGYRSHLLKSLEFSNQLLDNTTDIRRRIIFEPLNDGSAHLAAIFSAMRDKFALRITYRSELGKDSMEVVPYCLKEKDFIWYLAAKNLHGSGMVETEVIKLPELETVVISSTKASMPRHFNGEIFFNSYFGQIEKSNVPKLRAPKDDKLAKTKSVKPAKSDKTKQKNAPVIEQLSLF
;
A
#
# COMPACT_ATOMS: atom_id res chain seq x y z
N MET A 1 -27.49 -8.50 -3.22
CA MET A 1 -27.15 -7.06 -3.35
C MET A 1 -26.10 -6.96 -4.43
N ALA A 2 -26.38 -6.19 -5.50
CA ALA A 2 -25.40 -5.99 -6.55
C ALA A 2 -24.08 -5.48 -5.95
N ASN A 3 -22.96 -6.05 -6.38
CA ASN A 3 -21.62 -5.62 -5.95
C ASN A 3 -21.33 -4.21 -6.53
N LEU A 4 -21.85 -3.19 -5.88
CA LEU A 4 -21.79 -1.79 -6.35
C LEU A 4 -20.35 -1.30 -6.48
N TYR A 5 -19.50 -1.61 -5.49
CA TYR A 5 -18.08 -1.28 -5.55
C TYR A 5 -17.38 -2.02 -6.68
N GLY A 6 -17.75 -3.29 -6.92
CA GLY A 6 -17.25 -4.04 -8.06
C GLY A 6 -17.57 -3.36 -9.39
N GLN A 7 -18.77 -2.79 -9.54
CA GLN A 7 -19.14 -2.03 -10.75
C GLN A 7 -18.34 -0.74 -10.91
N TYR A 8 -18.02 -0.04 -9.81
CA TYR A 8 -17.17 1.15 -9.86
C TYR A 8 -15.76 0.80 -10.35
N VAL A 9 -15.15 -0.23 -9.74
CA VAL A 9 -13.81 -0.68 -10.12
C VAL A 9 -13.79 -1.20 -11.55
N TRP A 10 -14.79 -1.98 -11.96
CA TRP A 10 -14.93 -2.44 -13.34
C TRP A 10 -14.98 -1.26 -14.34
N LEU A 11 -15.72 -0.21 -14.02
CA LEU A 11 -15.81 0.98 -14.88
C LEU A 11 -14.47 1.73 -14.96
N ILE A 12 -13.77 1.88 -13.82
CA ILE A 12 -12.42 2.47 -13.76
C ILE A 12 -11.47 1.66 -14.64
N ASP A 13 -11.40 0.35 -14.47
CA ASP A 13 -10.50 -0.53 -15.22
C ASP A 13 -10.82 -0.55 -16.71
N THR A 14 -12.10 -0.56 -17.06
CA THR A 14 -12.57 -0.52 -18.44
C THR A 14 -12.09 0.74 -19.16
N ILE A 15 -12.21 1.90 -18.52
CA ILE A 15 -11.79 3.18 -19.11
C ILE A 15 -10.27 3.28 -19.11
N ARG A 16 -9.60 2.91 -18.00
CA ARG A 16 -8.15 2.95 -17.85
C ARG A 16 -7.44 2.10 -18.89
N SER A 17 -7.86 0.85 -19.03
CA SER A 17 -7.25 -0.10 -19.97
C SER A 17 -7.39 0.31 -21.43
N ALA A 18 -8.44 1.06 -21.76
CA ALA A 18 -8.65 1.59 -23.11
C ALA A 18 -7.97 2.96 -23.33
N GLY A 19 -7.60 3.67 -22.26
CA GLY A 19 -7.15 5.06 -22.29
C GLY A 19 -8.27 6.02 -22.64
N ARG A 20 -8.87 5.83 -23.82
CA ARG A 20 -10.04 6.57 -24.34
C ARG A 20 -11.05 5.60 -24.91
N ILE A 21 -12.32 5.71 -24.51
CA ILE A 21 -13.35 4.71 -24.83
C ILE A 21 -14.72 5.35 -25.11
N THR A 22 -15.46 4.84 -26.09
CA THR A 22 -16.83 5.28 -26.35
C THR A 22 -17.84 4.57 -25.46
N LYS A 23 -19.04 5.18 -25.30
CA LYS A 23 -20.12 4.53 -24.54
C LYS A 23 -20.52 3.17 -25.14
N ALA A 24 -20.56 3.07 -26.46
CA ALA A 24 -20.88 1.83 -27.15
C ALA A 24 -19.86 0.71 -26.86
N GLU A 25 -18.59 1.04 -26.72
CA GLU A 25 -17.57 0.05 -26.33
C GLU A 25 -17.69 -0.35 -24.85
N ILE A 26 -18.03 0.60 -23.96
CA ILE A 26 -18.35 0.29 -22.55
C ILE A 26 -19.51 -0.69 -22.49
N ASP A 27 -20.57 -0.47 -23.28
CA ASP A 27 -21.74 -1.35 -23.35
C ASP A 27 -21.36 -2.76 -23.81
N ARG A 28 -20.57 -2.88 -24.87
CA ARG A 28 -20.09 -4.18 -25.36
C ARG A 28 -19.27 -4.95 -24.31
N ARG A 29 -18.46 -4.27 -23.52
CA ARG A 29 -17.70 -4.90 -22.44
C ARG A 29 -18.59 -5.26 -21.25
N TRP A 30 -19.59 -4.39 -20.95
CA TRP A 30 -20.56 -4.67 -19.89
C TRP A 30 -21.38 -5.91 -20.15
N ALA A 31 -21.86 -6.09 -21.37
CA ALA A 31 -22.65 -7.26 -21.76
C ALA A 31 -21.93 -8.60 -21.51
N LYS A 32 -20.58 -8.57 -21.45
CA LYS A 32 -19.72 -9.74 -21.22
C LYS A 32 -19.20 -9.84 -19.78
N SER A 33 -19.51 -8.86 -18.93
CA SER A 33 -18.98 -8.83 -17.55
C SER A 33 -19.75 -9.77 -16.65
N SER A 34 -19.04 -10.46 -15.76
CA SER A 34 -19.64 -11.28 -14.69
C SER A 34 -20.46 -10.45 -13.68
N LEU A 35 -20.16 -9.14 -13.58
CA LEU A 35 -20.90 -8.20 -12.74
C LEU A 35 -22.28 -7.82 -13.33
N ASN A 36 -22.54 -8.19 -14.57
CA ASN A 36 -23.81 -7.99 -15.25
C ASN A 36 -24.79 -9.15 -14.95
N GLU A 37 -25.20 -9.28 -13.71
CA GLU A 37 -26.10 -10.36 -13.24
C GLU A 37 -27.45 -10.38 -14.00
N LYS A 38 -27.87 -9.25 -14.54
CA LYS A 38 -29.14 -9.10 -15.26
C LYS A 38 -29.03 -9.37 -16.75
N HIS A 39 -27.82 -9.62 -17.25
CA HIS A 39 -27.54 -9.81 -18.68
C HIS A 39 -28.06 -8.66 -19.56
N GLU A 40 -27.91 -7.42 -19.08
CA GLU A 40 -28.26 -6.23 -19.82
C GLU A 40 -27.30 -6.00 -21.00
N ASP A 41 -27.80 -5.70 -22.18
CA ASP A 41 -26.95 -5.43 -23.37
C ASP A 41 -26.18 -4.13 -23.27
N THR A 42 -26.62 -3.21 -22.44
CA THR A 42 -26.03 -1.89 -22.26
C THR A 42 -25.82 -1.57 -20.80
N TYR A 43 -24.76 -0.84 -20.51
CA TYR A 43 -24.56 -0.24 -19.17
C TYR A 43 -25.55 0.91 -18.99
N PRO A 44 -26.53 0.83 -18.06
CA PRO A 44 -27.61 1.80 -17.99
C PRO A 44 -27.08 3.23 -17.80
N LEU A 45 -27.52 4.16 -18.67
CA LEU A 45 -27.00 5.53 -18.70
C LEU A 45 -27.17 6.26 -17.36
N ARG A 46 -28.28 6.06 -16.66
CA ARG A 46 -28.52 6.63 -15.33
C ARG A 46 -27.52 6.08 -14.31
N SER A 47 -27.22 4.78 -14.35
CA SER A 47 -26.23 4.16 -13.50
C SER A 47 -24.83 4.66 -13.84
N PHE A 48 -24.51 4.81 -15.12
CA PHE A 48 -23.22 5.34 -15.57
C PHE A 48 -22.93 6.73 -14.98
N HIS A 49 -23.87 7.66 -15.06
CA HIS A 49 -23.69 9.01 -14.51
C HIS A 49 -23.56 8.99 -12.98
N ARG A 50 -24.40 8.22 -12.29
CA ARG A 50 -24.33 8.06 -10.83
C ARG A 50 -22.99 7.44 -10.40
N HIS A 51 -22.52 6.45 -11.14
CA HIS A 51 -21.25 5.78 -10.82
C HIS A 51 -20.04 6.69 -11.08
N LYS A 52 -20.09 7.55 -12.10
CA LYS A 52 -19.07 8.59 -12.30
C LYS A 52 -18.92 9.51 -11.08
N GLU A 53 -20.06 9.98 -10.54
CA GLU A 53 -20.03 10.83 -9.34
C GLU A 53 -19.53 10.08 -8.11
N ALA A 54 -19.98 8.85 -7.88
CA ALA A 54 -19.50 8.02 -6.78
C ALA A 54 -17.99 7.71 -6.89
N ILE A 55 -17.50 7.44 -8.09
CA ILE A 55 -16.08 7.23 -8.35
C ILE A 55 -15.27 8.48 -8.00
N ARG A 56 -15.79 9.66 -8.34
CA ARG A 56 -15.14 10.93 -7.97
C ARG A 56 -15.09 11.12 -6.45
N GLU A 57 -16.19 10.83 -5.74
CA GLU A 57 -16.27 11.00 -4.28
C GLU A 57 -15.39 10.00 -3.55
N ILE A 58 -15.41 8.73 -3.94
CA ILE A 58 -14.72 7.64 -3.23
C ILE A 58 -13.24 7.59 -3.58
N PHE A 59 -12.91 7.61 -4.87
CA PHE A 59 -11.54 7.43 -5.36
C PHE A 59 -10.86 8.73 -5.79
N GLY A 60 -11.58 9.85 -5.84
CA GLY A 60 -11.06 11.13 -6.34
C GLY A 60 -10.79 11.12 -7.85
N LEU A 61 -11.22 10.09 -8.59
CA LEU A 61 -10.96 9.95 -10.02
C LEU A 61 -12.04 10.69 -10.84
N ILE A 62 -11.59 11.46 -11.82
CA ILE A 62 -12.45 12.25 -12.68
C ILE A 62 -12.58 11.58 -14.05
N ILE A 63 -13.77 11.07 -14.36
CA ILE A 63 -14.09 10.54 -15.69
C ILE A 63 -14.57 11.69 -16.55
N GLY A 64 -13.69 12.20 -17.41
CA GLY A 64 -13.95 13.22 -18.42
C GLY A 64 -14.69 12.64 -19.64
N CYS A 65 -15.29 13.55 -20.44
CA CYS A 65 -15.93 13.21 -21.70
C CYS A 65 -15.49 14.22 -22.78
N ASP A 66 -14.94 13.72 -23.87
CA ASP A 66 -14.64 14.51 -25.04
C ASP A 66 -15.80 14.44 -26.03
N LEU A 67 -16.47 15.57 -26.23
CA LEU A 67 -17.64 15.67 -27.09
C LEU A 67 -17.25 15.72 -28.57
N SER A 68 -16.07 16.26 -28.88
CA SER A 68 -15.58 16.42 -30.27
C SER A 68 -15.25 15.08 -30.94
N GLY A 69 -14.92 14.06 -30.14
CA GLY A 69 -14.61 12.70 -30.56
C GLY A 69 -15.78 11.72 -30.54
N GLY A 70 -17.05 12.18 -30.40
CA GLY A 70 -18.21 11.30 -30.34
C GLY A 70 -18.47 10.71 -28.94
N TYR A 71 -18.39 11.51 -27.91
CA TYR A 71 -18.59 11.10 -26.51
C TYR A 71 -17.58 10.06 -26.05
N VAL A 72 -16.30 10.40 -26.14
CA VAL A 72 -15.21 9.53 -25.71
C VAL A 72 -14.86 9.82 -24.24
N TYR A 73 -14.91 8.81 -23.40
CA TYR A 73 -14.63 8.89 -21.97
C TYR A 73 -13.17 8.55 -21.67
N TYR A 74 -12.59 9.20 -20.65
CA TYR A 74 -11.23 8.98 -20.19
C TYR A 74 -11.09 9.39 -18.72
N ILE A 75 -10.06 8.91 -18.03
CA ILE A 75 -9.72 9.36 -16.67
C ILE A 75 -8.68 10.46 -16.79
N SER A 76 -8.99 11.67 -16.29
CA SER A 76 -8.15 12.85 -16.49
C SER A 76 -7.03 13.00 -15.45
N ASN A 77 -7.16 12.36 -14.29
CA ASN A 77 -6.29 12.56 -13.14
C ASN A 77 -5.87 11.24 -12.48
N PHE A 78 -5.63 10.20 -13.27
CA PHE A 78 -5.26 8.89 -12.70
C PHE A 78 -3.91 8.95 -11.95
N ASP A 79 -2.98 9.78 -12.40
CA ASP A 79 -1.66 9.93 -11.79
C ASP A 79 -1.74 10.54 -10.38
N ASP A 80 -2.77 11.36 -10.10
CA ASP A 80 -3.00 11.93 -8.76
C ASP A 80 -3.27 10.83 -7.72
N LEU A 81 -3.84 9.70 -8.14
CA LEU A 81 -4.12 8.57 -7.26
C LEU A 81 -2.84 7.97 -6.66
N ALA A 82 -1.72 8.02 -7.38
CA ALA A 82 -0.45 7.50 -6.92
C ALA A 82 0.07 8.24 -5.67
N SER A 83 -0.29 9.50 -5.50
CA SER A 83 0.06 10.33 -4.34
C SER A 83 -0.88 10.15 -3.14
N ASP A 84 -2.08 9.59 -3.34
CA ASP A 84 -3.06 9.30 -2.29
C ASP A 84 -2.99 7.84 -1.87
N GLY A 85 -2.16 7.56 -0.86
CA GLY A 85 -1.91 6.20 -0.38
C GLY A 85 -3.18 5.43 -0.01
N TYR A 86 -4.16 6.08 0.65
CA TYR A 86 -5.42 5.44 1.04
C TYR A 86 -6.27 5.04 -0.17
N ARG A 87 -6.52 5.98 -1.10
CA ARG A 87 -7.36 5.71 -2.27
C ARG A 87 -6.72 4.71 -3.22
N SER A 88 -5.39 4.77 -3.37
CA SER A 88 -4.63 3.80 -4.15
C SER A 88 -4.74 2.39 -3.56
N HIS A 89 -4.60 2.26 -2.23
CA HIS A 89 -4.74 0.98 -1.53
C HIS A 89 -6.17 0.42 -1.67
N LEU A 90 -7.18 1.25 -1.46
CA LEU A 90 -8.59 0.87 -1.61
C LEU A 90 -8.89 0.35 -3.03
N LEU A 91 -8.46 1.07 -4.06
CA LEU A 91 -8.68 0.67 -5.45
C LEU A 91 -8.01 -0.68 -5.75
N LYS A 92 -6.74 -0.86 -5.40
CA LYS A 92 -6.02 -2.13 -5.61
C LYS A 92 -6.67 -3.31 -4.90
N SER A 93 -7.15 -3.12 -3.67
CA SER A 93 -7.84 -4.17 -2.91
C SER A 93 -9.15 -4.60 -3.58
N LEU A 94 -9.90 -3.64 -4.13
CA LEU A 94 -11.15 -3.91 -4.84
C LEU A 94 -10.90 -4.52 -6.24
N GLU A 95 -9.86 -4.07 -6.96
CA GLU A 95 -9.41 -4.69 -8.23
C GLU A 95 -9.08 -6.17 -8.01
N PHE A 96 -8.30 -6.48 -6.98
CA PHE A 96 -7.98 -7.86 -6.62
C PHE A 96 -9.22 -8.68 -6.26
N SER A 97 -10.14 -8.10 -5.47
CA SER A 97 -11.42 -8.75 -5.13
C SER A 97 -12.24 -9.08 -6.38
N ASN A 98 -12.33 -8.17 -7.36
CA ASN A 98 -13.02 -8.43 -8.62
C ASN A 98 -12.35 -9.56 -9.41
N GLN A 99 -11.02 -9.57 -9.51
CA GLN A 99 -10.29 -10.65 -10.19
C GLN A 99 -10.57 -12.01 -9.54
N LEU A 100 -10.67 -12.07 -8.21
CA LEU A 100 -11.04 -13.30 -7.51
C LEU A 100 -12.48 -13.74 -7.82
N LEU A 101 -13.41 -12.79 -7.98
CA LEU A 101 -14.81 -13.10 -8.31
C LEU A 101 -14.97 -13.58 -9.74
N ASP A 102 -14.21 -13.04 -10.67
CA ASP A 102 -14.25 -13.41 -12.10
C ASP A 102 -13.62 -14.78 -12.38
N ASN A 103 -12.78 -15.28 -11.47
CA ASN A 103 -12.09 -16.55 -11.65
C ASN A 103 -12.90 -17.76 -11.18
N THR A 104 -12.62 -18.89 -11.81
CA THR A 104 -13.27 -20.16 -11.49
C THR A 104 -12.95 -20.63 -10.06
N THR A 105 -13.80 -21.48 -9.51
CA THR A 105 -13.61 -22.06 -8.16
C THR A 105 -12.26 -22.78 -8.01
N ASP A 106 -11.74 -23.35 -9.09
CA ASP A 106 -10.44 -24.03 -9.10
C ASP A 106 -9.29 -23.05 -8.84
N ILE A 107 -9.28 -21.90 -9.51
CA ILE A 107 -8.26 -20.87 -9.30
C ILE A 107 -8.33 -20.32 -7.88
N ARG A 108 -9.52 -20.07 -7.33
CA ARG A 108 -9.70 -19.60 -5.95
C ARG A 108 -9.11 -20.56 -4.92
N ARG A 109 -9.25 -21.89 -5.11
CA ARG A 109 -8.68 -22.91 -4.22
C ARG A 109 -7.15 -22.95 -4.24
N ARG A 110 -6.52 -22.41 -5.27
CA ARG A 110 -5.06 -22.35 -5.43
C ARG A 110 -4.45 -21.09 -4.82
N ILE A 111 -5.28 -20.17 -4.32
CA ILE A 111 -4.85 -18.94 -3.65
C ILE A 111 -5.05 -19.15 -2.16
N ILE A 112 -3.96 -19.13 -1.41
CA ILE A 112 -3.96 -19.34 0.05
C ILE A 112 -3.76 -17.98 0.70
N PHE A 113 -4.67 -17.63 1.60
CA PHE A 113 -4.57 -16.42 2.42
C PHE A 113 -4.17 -16.81 3.84
N GLU A 114 -3.18 -16.12 4.37
CA GLU A 114 -2.91 -16.19 5.80
C GLU A 114 -3.93 -15.30 6.56
N PRO A 115 -4.33 -15.71 7.78
CA PRO A 115 -5.16 -14.86 8.63
C PRO A 115 -4.44 -13.54 8.91
N LEU A 116 -5.12 -12.43 8.67
CA LEU A 116 -4.59 -11.11 8.99
C LEU A 116 -4.59 -10.94 10.53
N ASN A 117 -3.42 -10.91 11.11
CA ASN A 117 -3.20 -10.45 12.48
C ASN A 117 -2.55 -9.05 12.43
N ASP A 118 -3.28 -8.11 11.85
CA ASP A 118 -2.80 -6.76 11.55
C ASP A 118 -3.16 -5.73 12.64
N GLY A 119 -3.99 -6.14 13.62
CA GLY A 119 -4.52 -5.26 14.66
C GLY A 119 -5.72 -4.43 14.23
N SER A 120 -6.27 -4.63 13.04
CA SER A 120 -7.41 -3.88 12.51
C SER A 120 -8.67 -3.96 13.38
N ALA A 121 -8.82 -5.01 14.19
CA ALA A 121 -9.92 -5.15 15.16
C ALA A 121 -10.01 -3.98 16.15
N HIS A 122 -8.91 -3.28 16.41
CA HIS A 122 -8.84 -2.17 17.35
C HIS A 122 -9.10 -0.80 16.72
N LEU A 123 -9.09 -0.70 15.36
CA LEU A 123 -9.17 0.57 14.65
C LEU A 123 -10.45 1.36 14.95
N ALA A 124 -11.59 0.70 15.07
CA ALA A 124 -12.86 1.37 15.34
C ALA A 124 -12.85 2.15 16.66
N ALA A 125 -12.30 1.57 17.72
CA ALA A 125 -12.16 2.24 19.00
C ALA A 125 -11.17 3.40 18.94
N ILE A 126 -10.03 3.21 18.24
CA ILE A 126 -9.01 4.23 18.07
C ILE A 126 -9.54 5.42 17.27
N PHE A 127 -10.21 5.18 16.12
CA PHE A 127 -10.83 6.25 15.33
C PHE A 127 -11.87 7.05 16.13
N SER A 128 -12.70 6.37 16.94
CA SER A 128 -13.67 7.04 17.77
C SER A 128 -12.98 7.91 18.84
N ALA A 129 -11.95 7.40 19.50
CA ALA A 129 -11.18 8.16 20.48
C ALA A 129 -10.49 9.39 19.86
N MET A 130 -9.89 9.25 18.68
CA MET A 130 -9.27 10.37 17.96
C MET A 130 -10.30 11.44 17.58
N ARG A 131 -11.44 11.04 17.02
CA ARG A 131 -12.51 11.93 16.61
C ARG A 131 -13.09 12.70 17.81
N ASP A 132 -13.37 11.99 18.89
CA ASP A 132 -14.10 12.52 20.05
C ASP A 132 -13.15 13.10 21.10
N LYS A 133 -11.83 13.07 20.84
CA LYS A 133 -10.74 13.60 21.66
C LYS A 133 -10.70 13.00 23.07
N PHE A 134 -10.69 11.68 23.12
CA PHE A 134 -10.51 10.90 24.34
C PHE A 134 -9.22 10.10 24.32
N ALA A 135 -8.69 9.80 25.50
CA ALA A 135 -7.61 8.83 25.65
C ALA A 135 -8.13 7.41 25.46
N LEU A 136 -7.21 6.48 25.28
CA LEU A 136 -7.46 5.06 25.20
C LEU A 136 -6.83 4.37 26.40
N ARG A 137 -7.54 3.40 26.98
CA ARG A 137 -6.95 2.40 27.86
C ARG A 137 -6.66 1.18 26.99
N ILE A 138 -5.38 0.82 26.92
CA ILE A 138 -4.89 -0.33 26.15
C ILE A 138 -4.34 -1.37 27.12
N THR A 139 -4.53 -2.65 26.78
CA THR A 139 -3.97 -3.78 27.53
C THR A 139 -3.17 -4.63 26.58
N TYR A 140 -1.98 -5.01 26.98
CA TYR A 140 -1.08 -5.88 26.23
C TYR A 140 -0.51 -6.97 27.14
N ARG A 141 -0.06 -8.05 26.54
CA ARG A 141 0.58 -9.14 27.25
C ARG A 141 2.07 -8.89 27.35
N SER A 142 2.60 -8.81 28.55
CA SER A 142 4.04 -8.79 28.83
C SER A 142 4.50 -10.13 29.41
N GLU A 143 5.81 -10.32 29.53
CA GLU A 143 6.40 -11.51 30.18
C GLU A 143 5.98 -11.64 31.64
N LEU A 144 5.65 -10.54 32.31
CA LEU A 144 5.24 -10.48 33.71
C LEU A 144 3.73 -10.58 33.91
N GLY A 145 2.95 -10.67 32.81
CA GLY A 145 1.49 -10.76 32.86
C GLY A 145 0.79 -9.77 31.93
N LYS A 146 -0.41 -9.33 32.31
CA LYS A 146 -1.15 -8.31 31.58
C LYS A 146 -0.83 -6.94 32.13
N ASP A 147 -0.30 -6.07 31.28
CA ASP A 147 -0.08 -4.67 31.59
C ASP A 147 -1.11 -3.79 30.91
N SER A 148 -1.48 -2.69 31.54
CA SER A 148 -2.37 -1.70 30.96
C SER A 148 -1.81 -0.29 31.10
N MET A 149 -2.00 0.51 30.05
CA MET A 149 -1.64 1.92 30.08
C MET A 149 -2.75 2.78 29.50
N GLU A 150 -2.78 4.03 29.88
CA GLU A 150 -3.66 5.03 29.30
C GLU A 150 -2.88 5.94 28.38
N VAL A 151 -3.30 6.00 27.11
CA VAL A 151 -2.55 6.68 26.06
C VAL A 151 -3.42 7.66 25.28
N VAL A 152 -2.82 8.73 24.81
CA VAL A 152 -3.43 9.69 23.87
C VAL A 152 -3.09 9.25 22.44
N PRO A 153 -4.05 8.83 21.64
CA PRO A 153 -3.79 8.41 20.26
C PRO A 153 -3.46 9.64 19.39
N TYR A 154 -2.31 9.60 18.68
CA TYR A 154 -1.86 10.68 17.82
C TYR A 154 -2.06 10.37 16.35
N CYS A 155 -1.50 9.27 15.87
CA CYS A 155 -1.50 8.92 14.46
C CYS A 155 -1.40 7.41 14.28
N LEU A 156 -2.03 6.90 13.21
CA LEU A 156 -1.94 5.51 12.78
C LEU A 156 -1.10 5.41 11.51
N LYS A 157 -0.30 4.36 11.42
CA LYS A 157 0.46 3.99 10.23
C LYS A 157 0.26 2.51 9.96
N GLU A 158 -0.10 2.17 8.72
CA GLU A 158 0.00 0.81 8.22
C GLU A 158 1.37 0.65 7.53
N LYS A 159 2.10 -0.39 7.88
CA LYS A 159 3.34 -0.79 7.22
C LYS A 159 3.46 -2.32 7.27
N ASP A 160 3.73 -2.92 6.11
CA ASP A 160 3.91 -4.36 5.97
C ASP A 160 2.71 -5.17 6.52
N PHE A 161 1.49 -4.71 6.25
CA PHE A 161 0.22 -5.27 6.74
C PHE A 161 0.08 -5.28 8.26
N ILE A 162 0.78 -4.42 8.98
CA ILE A 162 0.68 -4.24 10.43
C ILE A 162 0.32 -2.79 10.73
N TRP A 163 -0.66 -2.61 11.62
CA TRP A 163 -1.03 -1.29 12.12
C TRP A 163 -0.19 -0.89 13.32
N TYR A 164 0.31 0.33 13.28
CA TYR A 164 1.09 0.98 14.33
C TYR A 164 0.37 2.23 14.80
N LEU A 165 0.31 2.43 16.12
CA LEU A 165 -0.23 3.61 16.76
C LEU A 165 0.91 4.43 17.37
N ALA A 166 1.07 5.68 16.94
CA ALA A 166 1.86 6.66 17.66
C ALA A 166 0.97 7.26 18.76
N ALA A 167 1.38 7.15 20.00
CA ALA A 167 0.60 7.59 21.15
C ALA A 167 1.49 8.13 22.26
N LYS A 168 0.92 8.99 23.13
CA LYS A 168 1.57 9.47 24.35
C LYS A 168 1.00 8.72 25.54
N ASN A 169 1.85 8.13 26.35
CA ASN A 169 1.47 7.57 27.63
C ASN A 169 1.17 8.68 28.64
N LEU A 170 -0.02 8.67 29.26
CA LEU A 170 -0.43 9.70 30.20
C LEU A 170 0.23 9.56 31.56
N HIS A 171 0.67 8.37 31.94
CA HIS A 171 1.25 8.05 33.24
C HIS A 171 2.73 7.64 33.16
N GLY A 172 3.31 7.70 31.96
CA GLY A 172 4.72 7.38 31.76
C GLY A 172 5.64 8.43 32.40
N SER A 173 6.59 7.99 33.22
CA SER A 173 7.60 8.85 33.85
C SER A 173 8.82 9.15 32.96
N GLY A 174 8.79 8.70 31.70
CA GLY A 174 9.93 8.80 30.79
C GLY A 174 9.97 10.09 29.96
N MET A 175 11.18 10.45 29.52
CA MET A 175 11.42 11.57 28.57
C MET A 175 10.81 11.34 27.17
N VAL A 176 10.27 10.16 26.88
CA VAL A 176 9.72 9.83 25.56
C VAL A 176 8.30 10.38 25.48
N GLU A 177 8.15 11.44 24.70
CA GLU A 177 6.83 12.08 24.51
C GLU A 177 5.84 11.24 23.69
N THR A 178 6.34 10.38 22.81
CA THR A 178 5.50 9.59 21.90
C THR A 178 6.09 8.20 21.71
N GLU A 179 5.29 7.20 21.96
CA GLU A 179 5.62 5.77 21.81
C GLU A 179 4.95 5.21 20.55
N VAL A 180 5.56 4.16 19.97
CA VAL A 180 4.97 3.41 18.87
C VAL A 180 4.51 2.05 19.36
N ILE A 181 3.22 1.80 19.22
CA ILE A 181 2.54 0.60 19.69
C ILE A 181 2.07 -0.20 18.48
N LYS A 182 2.44 -1.48 18.41
CA LYS A 182 1.93 -2.39 17.38
C LYS A 182 0.55 -2.90 17.80
N LEU A 183 -0.45 -2.68 16.95
CA LEU A 183 -1.82 -3.05 17.30
C LEU A 183 -2.04 -4.57 17.46
N PRO A 184 -1.38 -5.47 16.70
CA PRO A 184 -1.51 -6.91 16.92
C PRO A 184 -1.05 -7.41 18.29
N GLU A 185 -0.22 -6.64 19.00
CA GLU A 185 0.26 -6.99 20.36
C GLU A 185 -0.73 -6.61 21.46
N LEU A 186 -1.81 -5.88 21.10
CA LEU A 186 -2.85 -5.46 22.03
C LEU A 186 -3.90 -6.56 22.23
N GLU A 187 -4.27 -6.78 23.48
CA GLU A 187 -5.42 -7.64 23.82
C GLU A 187 -6.73 -6.85 23.80
N THR A 188 -6.72 -5.64 24.37
CA THR A 188 -7.91 -4.79 24.42
C THR A 188 -7.57 -3.32 24.20
N VAL A 189 -8.52 -2.62 23.58
CA VAL A 189 -8.49 -1.17 23.39
C VAL A 189 -9.86 -0.63 23.78
N VAL A 190 -9.92 0.21 24.80
CA VAL A 190 -11.16 0.79 25.33
C VAL A 190 -11.01 2.31 25.39
N ILE A 191 -12.06 3.03 25.02
CA ILE A 191 -12.08 4.49 25.13
C ILE A 191 -12.15 4.86 26.61
N SER A 192 -11.22 5.70 27.06
CA SER A 192 -11.19 6.24 28.42
C SER A 192 -12.16 7.44 28.56
N SER A 193 -12.48 7.78 29.80
CA SER A 193 -13.19 9.02 30.11
C SER A 193 -12.31 10.27 30.08
N THR A 194 -10.99 10.10 30.01
CA THR A 194 -10.01 11.19 30.02
C THR A 194 -10.01 11.90 28.68
N LYS A 195 -10.29 13.20 28.67
CA LYS A 195 -10.15 14.01 27.46
C LYS A 195 -8.69 14.29 27.15
N ALA A 196 -8.31 14.06 25.91
CA ALA A 196 -6.96 14.26 25.46
C ALA A 196 -6.93 14.52 23.93
N SER A 197 -5.97 15.27 23.48
CA SER A 197 -5.82 15.57 22.05
C SER A 197 -4.37 15.57 21.63
N MET A 198 -4.13 15.24 20.37
CA MET A 198 -2.83 15.33 19.73
C MET A 198 -2.31 16.77 19.74
N PRO A 199 -1.02 17.00 20.00
CA PRO A 199 -0.41 18.33 19.91
C PRO A 199 -0.54 18.91 18.47
N ARG A 200 -0.80 20.21 18.36
CA ARG A 200 -1.01 20.89 17.06
C ARG A 200 0.17 20.75 16.09
N HIS A 201 1.38 20.59 16.62
CA HIS A 201 2.62 20.50 15.82
C HIS A 201 3.07 19.06 15.54
N PHE A 202 2.32 18.05 15.97
CA PHE A 202 2.69 16.67 15.70
C PHE A 202 2.47 16.34 14.22
N ASN A 203 3.54 15.87 13.55
CA ASN A 203 3.48 15.41 12.18
C ASN A 203 3.75 13.90 12.15
N GLY A 204 2.70 13.12 11.91
CA GLY A 204 2.76 11.65 11.93
C GLY A 204 3.66 11.08 10.84
N GLU A 205 3.72 11.70 9.66
CA GLU A 205 4.56 11.23 8.57
C GLU A 205 6.04 11.39 8.90
N ILE A 206 6.45 12.56 9.37
CA ILE A 206 7.85 12.81 9.78
C ILE A 206 8.21 11.88 10.94
N PHE A 207 7.32 11.72 11.90
CA PHE A 207 7.53 10.85 13.07
C PHE A 207 7.77 9.39 12.66
N PHE A 208 6.89 8.80 11.87
CA PHE A 208 7.00 7.41 11.45
C PHE A 208 8.17 7.18 10.48
N ASN A 209 8.46 8.13 9.59
CA ASN A 209 9.64 8.03 8.73
C ASN A 209 10.94 8.04 9.55
N SER A 210 11.01 8.84 10.60
CA SER A 210 12.14 8.82 11.52
C SER A 210 12.23 7.50 12.30
N TYR A 211 11.12 7.03 12.84
CA TYR A 211 11.04 5.80 13.63
C TYR A 211 11.48 4.57 12.81
N PHE A 212 10.88 4.35 11.66
CA PHE A 212 11.21 3.20 10.80
C PHE A 212 12.59 3.32 10.16
N GLY A 213 13.03 4.53 9.79
CA GLY A 213 14.37 4.75 9.27
C GLY A 213 15.48 4.49 10.30
N GLN A 214 15.23 4.61 11.60
CA GLN A 214 16.15 4.20 12.66
C GLN A 214 16.21 2.69 12.79
N ILE A 215 15.05 1.99 12.73
CA ILE A 215 14.99 0.53 12.80
C ILE A 215 15.74 -0.10 11.63
N GLU A 216 15.55 0.40 10.41
CA GLU A 216 16.23 -0.10 9.23
C GLU A 216 17.75 0.05 9.33
N LYS A 217 18.24 1.18 9.85
CA LYS A 217 19.68 1.40 10.10
C LYS A 217 20.25 0.50 11.19
N SER A 218 19.46 0.16 12.20
CA SER A 218 19.89 -0.74 13.29
C SER A 218 19.99 -2.20 12.85
N ASN A 219 19.18 -2.58 11.86
CA ASN A 219 19.11 -3.95 11.34
C ASN A 219 20.10 -4.21 10.18
N VAL A 220 20.84 -3.21 9.70
CA VAL A 220 21.91 -3.42 8.71
C VAL A 220 23.06 -4.15 9.40
N PRO A 221 23.41 -5.39 8.98
CA PRO A 221 24.57 -6.09 9.51
C PRO A 221 25.79 -5.20 9.29
N LYS A 222 26.54 -4.90 10.36
CA LYS A 222 27.84 -4.22 10.23
C LYS A 222 28.74 -5.13 9.41
N LEU A 223 28.85 -4.88 8.11
CA LEU A 223 29.84 -5.50 7.26
C LEU A 223 31.21 -5.19 7.88
N ARG A 224 31.86 -6.20 8.47
CA ARG A 224 33.24 -6.08 8.92
C ARG A 224 34.04 -5.73 7.68
N ALA A 225 34.68 -4.57 7.69
CA ALA A 225 35.70 -4.23 6.71
C ALA A 225 36.71 -5.40 6.61
N PRO A 226 37.09 -5.83 5.41
CA PRO A 226 38.12 -6.84 5.28
C PRO A 226 39.38 -6.35 6.00
N LYS A 227 39.91 -7.18 6.92
CA LYS A 227 41.19 -6.91 7.55
C LYS A 227 42.21 -6.94 6.43
N ASP A 228 42.91 -5.83 6.21
CA ASP A 228 44.07 -5.75 5.34
C ASP A 228 45.10 -6.81 5.77
N ASP A 229 45.15 -7.91 5.04
CA ASP A 229 46.26 -8.87 5.15
C ASP A 229 47.53 -8.19 4.62
N LYS A 230 48.45 -8.05 5.51
CA LYS A 230 49.76 -7.45 5.26
C LYS A 230 50.40 -8.11 4.04
N LEU A 231 50.55 -7.33 2.98
CA LEU A 231 51.31 -7.70 1.77
C LEU A 231 52.78 -7.93 2.19
N ALA A 232 53.22 -9.17 2.12
CA ALA A 232 54.62 -9.54 2.27
C ALA A 232 55.44 -8.95 1.12
N LYS A 233 56.50 -8.24 1.49
CA LYS A 233 57.51 -7.68 0.58
C LYS A 233 58.15 -8.79 -0.25
N THR A 234 57.95 -8.80 -1.54
CA THR A 234 58.78 -9.53 -2.49
C THR A 234 59.54 -8.57 -3.39
N LYS A 235 60.81 -8.92 -3.53
CA LYS A 235 61.93 -8.15 -4.09
C LYS A 235 61.74 -7.85 -5.58
N SER A 236 62.20 -6.66 -5.98
CA SER A 236 62.42 -6.18 -7.33
C SER A 236 63.24 -7.13 -8.23
N VAL A 237 62.69 -7.44 -9.40
CA VAL A 237 63.49 -7.92 -10.57
C VAL A 237 63.19 -7.03 -11.76
N LYS A 238 64.26 -6.59 -12.42
CA LYS A 238 64.31 -5.66 -13.56
C LYS A 238 63.82 -6.30 -14.86
N PRO A 239 63.44 -5.50 -15.88
CA PRO A 239 62.70 -5.93 -17.05
C PRO A 239 63.59 -6.45 -18.18
N ALA A 240 63.09 -7.42 -18.95
CA ALA A 240 63.65 -7.81 -20.23
C ALA A 240 62.66 -7.48 -21.37
N LYS A 241 63.24 -7.11 -22.50
CA LYS A 241 62.65 -6.50 -23.71
C LYS A 241 61.85 -7.45 -24.57
N SER A 242 60.79 -6.87 -25.18
CA SER A 242 60.28 -7.05 -26.55
C SER A 242 60.18 -8.46 -27.16
N ASP A 243 58.98 -8.84 -27.62
CA ASP A 243 58.79 -9.06 -29.05
C ASP A 243 57.30 -8.95 -29.45
N LYS A 244 57.12 -8.41 -30.67
CA LYS A 244 55.88 -8.23 -31.38
C LYS A 244 55.49 -9.54 -32.09
N THR A 245 54.23 -9.93 -32.09
CA THR A 245 53.60 -10.41 -33.32
C THR A 245 52.09 -10.73 -33.20
N LYS A 246 51.33 -10.03 -34.03
CA LYS A 246 50.11 -10.40 -34.80
C LYS A 246 48.85 -11.00 -34.15
N GLN A 247 47.82 -10.18 -34.22
CA GLN A 247 46.46 -10.42 -34.75
C GLN A 247 45.99 -11.87 -34.94
N LYS A 248 44.80 -12.19 -34.41
CA LYS A 248 43.62 -12.59 -35.24
C LYS A 248 42.37 -12.83 -34.35
N ASN A 249 41.31 -12.13 -34.80
CA ASN A 249 39.90 -12.54 -34.91
C ASN A 249 39.10 -12.94 -33.67
N ALA A 250 38.08 -12.13 -33.42
CA ALA A 250 36.84 -12.43 -32.71
C ALA A 250 36.02 -13.56 -33.34
N PRO A 251 35.12 -14.14 -32.61
CA PRO A 251 33.77 -14.20 -33.11
C PRO A 251 32.72 -13.62 -32.16
N VAL A 252 31.75 -13.00 -32.80
CA VAL A 252 30.45 -12.56 -32.39
C VAL A 252 29.64 -13.71 -31.75
N ILE A 253 29.02 -13.52 -30.64
CA ILE A 253 27.93 -14.40 -30.17
C ILE A 253 26.69 -13.55 -29.99
N GLU A 254 25.65 -13.98 -30.68
CA GLU A 254 24.31 -13.48 -30.79
C GLU A 254 23.57 -13.45 -29.45
N GLN A 255 22.75 -12.43 -29.34
CA GLN A 255 21.63 -12.35 -28.42
C GLN A 255 20.62 -13.45 -28.73
N LEU A 256 20.23 -14.19 -27.71
CA LEU A 256 18.97 -14.95 -27.69
C LEU A 256 18.06 -14.33 -26.64
N SER A 257 17.05 -13.64 -27.14
CA SER A 257 15.82 -13.32 -26.47
C SER A 257 14.97 -14.59 -26.36
N LEU A 258 14.43 -14.90 -25.20
CA LEU A 258 13.33 -15.85 -25.08
C LEU A 258 12.43 -15.46 -23.89
N PHE A 259 11.19 -15.17 -24.30
CA PHE A 259 9.88 -15.20 -23.62
C PHE A 259 9.64 -14.34 -22.40
#